data_6c52c32f308f7932eb89ac5997ab44a9
#
_entry.id   6c52c32f308f7932eb89ac5997ab44a9
#
_cell.length_a   1.000
_cell.length_b   1.000
_cell.length_c   1.000
_cell.angle_alpha   90.00
_cell.angle_beta   90.00
_cell.angle_gamma   90.00
#
_symmetry.space_group_name_H-M   'P 1'
#
loop_
_entity.id
_entity.type
_entity.pdbx_description
1 polymer ?
#
loop_
_entity_poly.entity_id
_entity_poly.type
_entity_poly.pdbx_seq_one_letter_code
_entity_poly.pdbx_strand_id
1 'polypeptide(L)'
;MTFYLKEADPYINTAHGHMISYWDGCVHYLMYLLMVAAITWGESYRAIGLYWEGSFLMRVIVYIPGNIVGRYGAQLSPLFLIHMLYVLVSIWACFRVFSQPAVRGAPPEDIEDTQKKSLLQRPVDLLFAAYLLFATSFCLFRGLVALDCPTECCQAYTQYYEPYLKDPSAYPRIQMIVNMLYFVPYYVITLYGLVVPGCEWIPDLTLIHAGAVAQAQFSHIGASLHTRTPFSYRVPADTQLLFLTVNMFYGLVPQVLSYHLLSNRAFFLKRLPPKTE
;
A
#
# COMPACT_ATOMS: atom_id res chain seq x y z
N MET A 1 13.40 25.74 13.18
CA MET A 1 13.43 24.54 12.31
C MET A 1 14.56 23.58 12.68
N THR A 2 15.78 24.05 12.93
CA THR A 2 16.95 23.20 13.29
C THR A 2 16.79 22.45 14.62
N PHE A 3 16.16 23.03 15.65
CA PHE A 3 15.89 22.39 16.94
C PHE A 3 14.92 21.20 16.76
N TYR A 4 13.80 21.43 16.06
CA TYR A 4 12.81 20.38 15.82
C TYR A 4 13.39 19.15 15.10
N LEU A 5 14.19 19.39 14.05
CA LEU A 5 14.79 18.31 13.25
C LEU A 5 15.90 17.55 13.99
N LYS A 6 16.55 18.16 14.98
CA LYS A 6 17.66 17.53 15.70
C LYS A 6 17.24 16.83 16.97
N GLU A 7 16.27 17.38 17.68
CA GLU A 7 15.95 16.96 19.05
C GLU A 7 14.50 16.46 19.22
N ALA A 8 13.56 17.00 18.44
CA ALA A 8 12.16 16.64 18.58
C ALA A 8 11.79 15.41 17.73
N ASP A 9 12.19 15.40 16.47
CA ASP A 9 11.92 14.28 15.54
C ASP A 9 13.10 14.10 14.56
N PRO A 10 14.19 13.45 14.99
CA PRO A 10 15.36 13.22 14.15
C PRO A 10 15.08 12.30 12.96
N TYR A 11 14.00 11.52 13.01
CA TYR A 11 13.61 10.58 11.94
C TYR A 11 13.14 11.29 10.67
N ILE A 12 12.54 12.47 10.79
CA ILE A 12 12.18 13.30 9.62
C ILE A 12 13.41 13.61 8.78
N ASN A 13 14.60 13.64 9.38
CA ASN A 13 15.84 13.95 8.69
C ASN A 13 16.44 12.75 7.92
N THR A 14 15.81 11.58 7.97
CA THR A 14 16.17 10.41 7.16
C THR A 14 15.60 10.52 5.73
N ALA A 15 16.15 9.76 4.77
CA ALA A 15 15.62 9.70 3.43
C ALA A 15 14.14 9.27 3.42
N HIS A 16 13.80 8.24 4.19
CA HIS A 16 12.42 7.74 4.34
C HIS A 16 11.48 8.81 4.92
N GLY A 17 11.92 9.51 5.99
CA GLY A 17 11.14 10.58 6.60
C GLY A 17 10.85 11.74 5.63
N HIS A 18 11.80 12.09 4.76
CA HIS A 18 11.58 13.07 3.69
C HIS A 18 10.53 12.60 2.69
N MET A 19 10.59 11.34 2.25
CA MET A 19 9.61 10.80 1.31
C MET A 19 8.20 10.78 1.92
N ILE A 20 8.06 10.39 3.18
CA ILE A 20 6.78 10.48 3.91
C ILE A 20 6.28 11.94 3.94
N SER A 21 7.13 12.90 4.26
CA SER A 21 6.74 14.31 4.32
C SER A 21 6.28 14.85 2.96
N TYR A 22 6.93 14.44 1.86
CA TYR A 22 6.49 14.80 0.50
C TYR A 22 5.14 14.15 0.15
N TRP A 23 4.96 12.88 0.51
CA TRP A 23 3.69 12.19 0.30
C TRP A 23 2.55 12.87 1.05
N ASP A 24 2.76 13.21 2.31
CA ASP A 24 1.75 13.90 3.13
C ASP A 24 1.42 15.29 2.58
N GLY A 25 2.44 16.07 2.24
CA GLY A 25 2.26 17.43 1.75
C GLY A 25 1.68 17.54 0.35
N CYS A 26 1.84 16.52 -0.50
CA CYS A 26 1.33 16.53 -1.87
C CYS A 26 0.10 15.64 -2.00
N VAL A 27 0.20 14.35 -1.66
CA VAL A 27 -0.83 13.36 -1.98
C VAL A 27 -1.94 13.37 -0.92
N HIS A 28 -1.62 13.26 0.37
CA HIS A 28 -2.64 13.31 1.42
C HIS A 28 -3.34 14.66 1.47
N TYR A 29 -2.60 15.76 1.31
CA TYR A 29 -3.21 17.08 1.25
C TYR A 29 -4.22 17.23 0.11
N LEU A 30 -3.87 16.75 -1.09
CA LEU A 30 -4.81 16.73 -2.21
C LEU A 30 -6.04 15.86 -1.93
N MET A 31 -5.85 14.68 -1.32
CA MET A 31 -6.97 13.81 -0.94
C MET A 31 -7.89 14.48 0.08
N TYR A 32 -7.34 15.21 1.06
CA TYR A 32 -8.16 15.99 2.00
C TYR A 32 -9.01 17.04 1.30
N LEU A 33 -8.44 17.79 0.35
CA LEU A 33 -9.19 18.77 -0.43
C LEU A 33 -10.31 18.12 -1.24
N LEU A 34 -10.04 16.97 -1.87
CA LEU A 34 -11.05 16.23 -2.63
C LEU A 34 -12.16 15.69 -1.73
N MET A 35 -11.83 15.17 -0.54
CA MET A 35 -12.85 14.71 0.43
C MET A 35 -13.70 15.89 0.94
N VAL A 36 -13.10 17.03 1.26
CA VAL A 36 -13.83 18.24 1.67
C VAL A 36 -14.75 18.72 0.55
N ALA A 37 -14.27 18.74 -0.69
CA ALA A 37 -15.10 19.12 -1.85
C ALA A 37 -16.28 18.14 -2.01
N ALA A 38 -16.05 16.82 -1.94
CA ALA A 38 -17.11 15.82 -2.03
C ALA A 38 -18.17 16.01 -0.93
N ILE A 39 -17.73 16.24 0.32
CA ILE A 39 -18.65 16.51 1.45
C ILE A 39 -19.48 17.78 1.19
N THR A 40 -18.83 18.83 0.69
CA THR A 40 -19.50 20.12 0.43
C THR A 40 -20.57 20.01 -0.68
N TRP A 41 -20.30 19.16 -1.70
CA TRP A 41 -21.25 18.94 -2.80
C TRP A 41 -22.27 17.83 -2.51
N GLY A 42 -22.21 17.19 -1.33
CA GLY A 42 -23.10 16.09 -0.97
C GLY A 42 -22.79 14.78 -1.71
N GLU A 43 -21.58 14.66 -2.26
CA GLU A 43 -21.10 13.48 -2.98
C GLU A 43 -20.41 12.48 -2.05
N SER A 44 -20.30 11.23 -2.50
CA SER A 44 -19.63 10.19 -1.73
C SER A 44 -18.11 10.35 -1.76
N TYR A 45 -17.50 10.50 -0.60
CA TYR A 45 -16.05 10.51 -0.44
C TYR A 45 -15.45 9.13 -0.10
N ARG A 46 -16.29 8.06 -0.13
CA ARG A 46 -15.88 6.70 0.30
C ARG A 46 -14.65 6.19 -0.46
N ALA A 47 -14.61 6.29 -1.78
CA ALA A 47 -13.49 5.77 -2.57
C ALA A 47 -12.17 6.48 -2.25
N ILE A 48 -12.20 7.81 -2.18
CA ILE A 48 -11.02 8.61 -1.83
C ILE A 48 -10.58 8.31 -0.41
N GLY A 49 -11.55 8.18 0.53
CA GLY A 49 -11.30 7.87 1.92
C GLY A 49 -10.66 6.50 2.13
N LEU A 50 -11.13 5.45 1.44
CA LEU A 50 -10.54 4.10 1.52
C LEU A 50 -9.12 4.06 0.97
N TYR A 51 -8.87 4.75 -0.13
CA TYR A 51 -7.52 4.87 -0.69
C TYR A 51 -6.58 5.62 0.26
N TRP A 52 -7.03 6.76 0.80
CA TRP A 52 -6.30 7.53 1.79
C TRP A 52 -5.99 6.69 3.04
N GLU A 53 -6.97 5.94 3.54
CA GLU A 53 -6.82 5.09 4.72
C GLU A 53 -5.75 4.03 4.53
N GLY A 54 -5.75 3.34 3.38
CA GLY A 54 -4.70 2.36 3.04
C GLY A 54 -3.31 2.99 3.02
N SER A 55 -3.18 4.15 2.39
CA SER A 55 -1.94 4.93 2.33
C SER A 55 -1.47 5.37 3.71
N PHE A 56 -2.39 5.86 4.55
CA PHE A 56 -2.12 6.30 5.89
C PHE A 56 -1.69 5.13 6.81
N LEU A 57 -2.43 4.01 6.78
CA LEU A 57 -2.10 2.82 7.56
C LEU A 57 -0.70 2.30 7.22
N MET A 58 -0.35 2.22 5.93
CA MET A 58 0.98 1.77 5.50
C MET A 58 2.08 2.66 6.05
N ARG A 59 1.89 3.98 6.01
CA ARG A 59 2.81 4.94 6.61
C ARG A 59 3.02 4.66 8.09
N VAL A 60 1.93 4.53 8.86
CA VAL A 60 1.96 4.37 10.32
C VAL A 60 2.61 3.06 10.73
N ILE A 61 2.23 1.95 10.08
CA ILE A 61 2.74 0.61 10.39
C ILE A 61 4.25 0.48 10.11
N VAL A 62 4.79 1.25 9.17
CA VAL A 62 6.25 1.27 8.92
C VAL A 62 6.95 2.29 9.81
N TYR A 63 6.36 3.49 9.95
CA TYR A 63 7.00 4.61 10.66
C TYR A 63 7.15 4.34 12.17
N ILE A 64 6.11 3.86 12.84
CA ILE A 64 6.15 3.65 14.28
C ILE A 64 7.19 2.58 14.68
N PRO A 65 7.16 1.33 14.14
CA PRO A 65 8.19 0.36 14.47
C PRO A 65 9.59 0.81 14.01
N GLY A 66 9.68 1.50 12.86
CA GLY A 66 10.94 2.03 12.35
C GLY A 66 11.59 3.03 13.31
N ASN A 67 10.79 3.84 13.97
CA ASN A 67 11.29 4.77 14.99
C ASN A 67 11.75 4.03 16.26
N ILE A 68 11.04 3.00 16.68
CA ILE A 68 11.36 2.23 17.90
C ILE A 68 12.62 1.39 17.71
N VAL A 69 12.74 0.68 16.59
CA VAL A 69 13.83 -0.27 16.32
C VAL A 69 15.03 0.38 15.66
N GLY A 70 14.82 1.54 14.98
CA GLY A 70 15.85 2.23 14.22
C GLY A 70 16.92 2.89 15.08
N ARG A 71 17.89 3.51 14.42
CA ARG A 71 19.09 4.13 14.99
C ARG A 71 18.83 5.10 16.16
N TYR A 72 17.66 5.71 16.19
CA TYR A 72 17.29 6.74 17.18
C TYR A 72 16.29 6.22 18.22
N GLY A 73 16.04 4.92 18.30
CA GLY A 73 15.00 4.32 19.17
C GLY A 73 15.17 4.65 20.65
N ALA A 74 16.41 4.86 21.11
CA ALA A 74 16.71 5.30 22.48
C ALA A 74 16.39 6.79 22.74
N GLN A 75 16.06 7.58 21.72
CA GLN A 75 15.83 9.04 21.80
C GLN A 75 14.37 9.39 21.50
N LEU A 76 13.42 8.49 21.84
CA LEU A 76 12.00 8.77 21.66
C LEU A 76 11.59 9.99 22.49
N SER A 77 11.26 11.08 21.80
CA SER A 77 10.79 12.32 22.41
C SER A 77 9.34 12.22 22.87
N PRO A 78 8.91 12.96 23.90
CA PRO A 78 7.50 13.12 24.24
C PRO A 78 6.63 13.58 23.05
N LEU A 79 7.20 14.28 22.08
CA LEU A 79 6.54 14.64 20.81
C LEU A 79 6.12 13.43 19.98
N PHE A 80 6.79 12.28 20.14
CA PHE A 80 6.35 11.02 19.52
C PHE A 80 4.93 10.62 19.99
N LEU A 81 4.52 10.95 21.21
CA LEU A 81 3.19 10.71 21.72
C LEU A 81 2.11 11.48 20.93
N ILE A 82 2.45 12.64 20.37
CA ILE A 82 1.53 13.41 19.52
C ILE A 82 1.19 12.62 18.26
N HIS A 83 2.14 11.87 17.72
CA HIS A 83 1.89 10.99 16.57
C HIS A 83 0.88 9.88 16.92
N MET A 84 0.86 9.41 18.15
CA MET A 84 -0.12 8.41 18.59
C MET A 84 -1.55 8.98 18.63
N LEU A 85 -1.72 10.25 19.03
CA LEU A 85 -3.02 10.93 18.95
C LEU A 85 -3.49 11.07 17.50
N TYR A 86 -2.59 11.40 16.59
CA TYR A 86 -2.89 11.47 15.17
C TYR A 86 -3.35 10.12 14.60
N VAL A 87 -2.74 9.01 15.02
CA VAL A 87 -3.17 7.64 14.68
C VAL A 87 -4.60 7.36 15.17
N LEU A 88 -4.93 7.74 16.40
CA LEU A 88 -6.29 7.54 16.96
C LEU A 88 -7.36 8.31 16.16
N VAL A 89 -7.06 9.56 15.76
CA VAL A 89 -7.96 10.35 14.92
C VAL A 89 -8.17 9.67 13.55
N SER A 90 -7.13 9.10 12.98
CA SER A 90 -7.22 8.40 11.70
C SER A 90 -8.00 7.09 11.82
N ILE A 91 -7.86 6.33 12.90
CA ILE A 91 -8.70 5.17 13.17
C ILE A 91 -10.18 5.56 13.27
N TRP A 92 -10.49 6.67 13.95
CA TRP A 92 -11.86 7.20 13.96
C TRP A 92 -12.36 7.60 12.58
N ALA A 93 -11.52 8.25 11.76
CA ALA A 93 -11.86 8.61 10.39
C ALA A 93 -12.15 7.36 9.53
N CYS A 94 -11.38 6.28 9.72
CA CYS A 94 -11.61 4.98 9.10
C CYS A 94 -13.06 4.48 9.32
N PHE A 95 -13.53 4.48 10.57
CA PHE A 95 -14.91 4.11 10.87
C PHE A 95 -15.93 4.99 10.15
N ARG A 96 -15.66 6.29 10.02
CA ARG A 96 -16.53 7.22 9.29
C ARG A 96 -16.57 6.93 7.79
N VAL A 97 -15.42 6.58 7.18
CA VAL A 97 -15.32 6.21 5.76
C VAL A 97 -16.07 4.90 5.49
N PHE A 98 -15.88 3.89 6.33
CA PHE A 98 -16.61 2.61 6.20
C PHE A 98 -18.12 2.74 6.40
N SER A 99 -18.56 3.71 7.20
CA SER A 99 -19.99 4.00 7.41
C SER A 99 -20.66 4.65 6.20
N GLN A 100 -19.89 5.16 5.21
CA GLN A 100 -20.47 5.68 3.98
C GLN A 100 -21.06 4.54 3.14
N PRO A 101 -22.24 4.76 2.51
CA PRO A 101 -22.87 3.74 1.69
C PRO A 101 -21.96 3.34 0.53
N ALA A 102 -21.79 2.03 0.34
CA ALA A 102 -21.12 1.53 -0.86
C ALA A 102 -21.99 1.81 -2.09
N VAL A 103 -21.35 2.18 -3.19
CA VAL A 103 -22.06 2.37 -4.47
C VAL A 103 -22.58 1.01 -4.91
N ARG A 104 -23.90 0.84 -4.85
CA ARG A 104 -24.62 -0.34 -5.35
C ARG A 104 -25.24 0.03 -6.69
N GLY A 105 -24.91 -0.69 -7.75
CA GLY A 105 -25.50 -0.37 -9.04
C GLY A 105 -25.00 -1.27 -10.16
N ALA A 106 -25.57 -2.48 -10.23
CA ALA A 106 -25.62 -3.26 -11.47
C ALA A 106 -27.02 -3.89 -11.57
N PRO A 107 -27.63 -3.97 -12.77
CA PRO A 107 -28.86 -4.70 -12.99
C PRO A 107 -28.71 -6.17 -12.58
N PRO A 108 -29.74 -6.83 -12.01
CA PRO A 108 -29.66 -8.22 -11.58
C PRO A 108 -29.25 -9.19 -12.70
N GLU A 109 -29.68 -8.92 -13.94
CA GLU A 109 -29.33 -9.70 -15.13
C GLU A 109 -27.83 -9.70 -15.42
N ASP A 110 -27.17 -8.52 -15.33
CA ASP A 110 -25.73 -8.39 -15.54
C ASP A 110 -24.93 -9.14 -14.47
N ILE A 111 -25.45 -9.21 -13.23
CA ILE A 111 -24.82 -9.95 -12.13
C ILE A 111 -24.79 -11.43 -12.45
N GLU A 112 -25.93 -12.00 -12.85
CA GLU A 112 -26.04 -13.42 -13.12
C GLU A 112 -25.14 -13.86 -14.28
N ASP A 113 -25.16 -13.13 -15.39
CA ASP A 113 -24.37 -13.46 -16.57
C ASP A 113 -22.87 -13.30 -16.36
N THR A 114 -22.47 -12.29 -15.56
CA THR A 114 -21.05 -12.10 -15.24
C THR A 114 -20.53 -13.18 -14.29
N GLN A 115 -21.34 -13.61 -13.32
CA GLN A 115 -20.96 -14.64 -12.34
C GLN A 115 -20.92 -16.08 -12.90
N LYS A 116 -21.58 -16.34 -14.04
CA LYS A 116 -21.47 -17.63 -14.74
C LYS A 116 -20.13 -17.85 -15.43
N LYS A 117 -19.39 -16.76 -15.73
CA LYS A 117 -18.11 -16.81 -16.43
C LYS A 117 -17.00 -17.31 -15.51
N SER A 118 -16.31 -18.36 -15.90
CA SER A 118 -15.10 -18.82 -15.19
C SER A 118 -13.95 -17.82 -15.36
N LEU A 119 -12.93 -17.92 -14.50
CA LEU A 119 -11.74 -17.04 -14.56
C LEU A 119 -11.05 -17.11 -15.94
N LEU A 120 -11.01 -18.30 -16.57
CA LEU A 120 -10.42 -18.49 -17.91
C LEU A 120 -11.18 -17.74 -19.01
N GLN A 121 -12.46 -17.44 -18.81
CA GLN A 121 -13.28 -16.66 -19.76
C GLN A 121 -13.18 -15.14 -19.51
N ARG A 122 -12.43 -14.74 -18.48
CA ARG A 122 -12.18 -13.33 -18.11
C ARG A 122 -10.67 -13.03 -18.22
N PRO A 123 -10.16 -12.76 -19.44
CA PRO A 123 -8.71 -12.69 -19.69
C PRO A 123 -8.00 -11.60 -18.88
N VAL A 124 -8.67 -10.49 -18.61
CA VAL A 124 -8.10 -9.40 -17.79
C VAL A 124 -7.94 -9.84 -16.33
N ASP A 125 -8.94 -10.51 -15.76
CA ASP A 125 -8.86 -11.05 -14.40
C ASP A 125 -7.84 -12.18 -14.30
N LEU A 126 -7.68 -12.98 -15.35
CA LEU A 126 -6.64 -14.00 -15.43
C LEU A 126 -5.24 -13.39 -15.43
N LEU A 127 -5.03 -12.27 -16.14
CA LEU A 127 -3.78 -11.53 -16.12
C LEU A 127 -3.47 -10.97 -14.71
N PHE A 128 -4.48 -10.42 -14.04
CA PHE A 128 -4.31 -9.97 -12.65
C PHE A 128 -4.04 -11.13 -11.69
N ALA A 129 -4.66 -12.29 -11.88
CA ALA A 129 -4.36 -13.47 -11.08
C ALA A 129 -2.90 -13.93 -11.25
N ALA A 130 -2.39 -13.93 -12.47
CA ALA A 130 -0.97 -14.21 -12.75
C ALA A 130 -0.04 -13.18 -12.08
N TYR A 131 -0.39 -11.89 -12.17
CA TYR A 131 0.33 -10.84 -11.46
C TYR A 131 0.34 -11.06 -9.95
N LEU A 132 -0.80 -11.38 -9.32
CA LEU A 132 -0.91 -11.59 -7.87
C LEU A 132 -0.05 -12.78 -7.41
N LEU A 133 0.04 -13.85 -8.19
CA LEU A 133 0.94 -14.97 -7.92
C LEU A 133 2.42 -14.54 -7.97
N PHE A 134 2.80 -13.79 -9.01
CA PHE A 134 4.14 -13.22 -9.12
C PHE A 134 4.45 -12.26 -7.96
N ALA A 135 3.53 -11.34 -7.65
CA ALA A 135 3.67 -10.38 -6.57
C ALA A 135 3.80 -11.06 -5.20
N THR A 136 3.05 -12.15 -4.97
CA THR A 136 3.17 -12.97 -3.75
C THR A 136 4.59 -13.54 -3.60
N SER A 137 5.09 -14.19 -4.65
CA SER A 137 6.43 -14.80 -4.64
C SER A 137 7.52 -13.76 -4.45
N PHE A 138 7.43 -12.63 -5.15
CA PHE A 138 8.38 -11.53 -5.05
C PHE A 138 8.34 -10.86 -3.67
N CYS A 139 7.16 -10.67 -3.11
CA CYS A 139 6.98 -10.11 -1.78
C CYS A 139 7.58 -11.03 -0.68
N LEU A 140 7.34 -12.34 -0.77
CA LEU A 140 7.94 -13.32 0.13
C LEU A 140 9.47 -13.30 0.01
N PHE A 141 10.01 -13.28 -1.20
CA PHE A 141 11.45 -13.19 -1.44
C PHE A 141 12.06 -11.95 -0.77
N ARG A 142 11.49 -10.76 -1.00
CA ARG A 142 11.98 -9.51 -0.38
C ARG A 142 11.85 -9.53 1.15
N GLY A 143 10.78 -10.13 1.68
CA GLY A 143 10.60 -10.35 3.12
C GLY A 143 11.69 -11.24 3.71
N LEU A 144 12.05 -12.34 3.05
CA LEU A 144 13.16 -13.22 3.45
C LEU A 144 14.51 -12.50 3.39
N VAL A 145 14.74 -11.68 2.35
CA VAL A 145 15.93 -10.82 2.24
C VAL A 145 16.02 -9.87 3.43
N ALA A 146 14.91 -9.26 3.84
CA ALA A 146 14.86 -8.39 5.01
C ALA A 146 15.09 -9.12 6.34
N LEU A 147 14.81 -10.42 6.39
CA LEU A 147 15.10 -11.31 7.53
C LEU A 147 16.51 -11.92 7.49
N ASP A 148 17.42 -11.35 6.72
CA ASP A 148 18.81 -11.78 6.60
C ASP A 148 18.99 -13.24 6.09
N CYS A 149 18.18 -13.62 5.10
CA CYS A 149 18.31 -14.90 4.41
C CYS A 149 19.78 -15.17 3.99
N PRO A 150 20.36 -16.33 4.36
CA PRO A 150 21.79 -16.60 4.17
C PRO A 150 22.16 -17.07 2.76
N THR A 151 21.19 -17.25 1.86
CA THR A 151 21.44 -17.78 0.52
C THR A 151 22.19 -16.77 -0.36
N GLU A 152 22.99 -17.28 -1.30
CA GLU A 152 23.75 -16.47 -2.24
C GLU A 152 22.84 -15.53 -3.06
N CYS A 153 21.62 -15.98 -3.40
CA CYS A 153 20.63 -15.18 -4.11
C CYS A 153 20.22 -13.95 -3.32
N CYS A 154 19.95 -14.08 -1.99
CA CYS A 154 19.59 -12.96 -1.13
C CYS A 154 20.74 -11.97 -0.96
N GLN A 155 21.98 -12.47 -0.86
CA GLN A 155 23.18 -11.64 -0.76
C GLN A 155 23.42 -10.87 -2.06
N ALA A 156 23.37 -11.55 -3.20
CA ALA A 156 23.51 -10.93 -4.52
C ALA A 156 22.42 -9.86 -4.75
N TYR A 157 21.18 -10.14 -4.33
CA TYR A 157 20.09 -9.16 -4.47
C TYR A 157 20.37 -7.87 -3.71
N THR A 158 20.80 -7.96 -2.45
CA THR A 158 21.12 -6.77 -1.65
C THR A 158 22.42 -6.08 -2.08
N GLN A 159 23.35 -6.81 -2.67
CA GLN A 159 24.60 -6.23 -3.15
C GLN A 159 24.46 -5.47 -4.46
N TYR A 160 23.69 -6.02 -5.41
CA TYR A 160 23.66 -5.52 -6.79
C TYR A 160 22.36 -4.79 -7.15
N TYR A 161 21.21 -5.12 -6.53
CA TYR A 161 19.92 -4.57 -6.95
C TYR A 161 19.28 -3.62 -5.93
N GLU A 162 19.22 -4.01 -4.65
CA GLU A 162 18.60 -3.21 -3.59
C GLU A 162 19.49 -3.10 -2.33
N PRO A 163 20.64 -2.43 -2.39
CA PRO A 163 21.49 -2.21 -1.21
C PRO A 163 20.76 -1.47 -0.08
N TYR A 164 19.74 -0.68 -0.44
CA TYR A 164 18.93 0.07 0.52
C TYR A 164 18.29 -0.82 1.60
N LEU A 165 18.02 -2.09 1.33
CA LEU A 165 17.48 -3.02 2.33
C LEU A 165 18.41 -3.25 3.52
N LYS A 166 19.70 -2.92 3.40
CA LYS A 166 20.71 -2.99 4.46
C LYS A 166 20.96 -1.63 5.14
N ASP A 167 20.21 -0.59 4.79
CA ASP A 167 20.36 0.73 5.43
C ASP A 167 20.08 0.62 6.95
N PRO A 168 20.95 1.17 7.81
CA PRO A 168 20.82 1.08 9.27
C PRO A 168 19.64 1.91 9.84
N SER A 169 18.93 2.69 9.02
CA SER A 169 17.72 3.41 9.45
C SER A 169 16.56 2.49 9.81
N ALA A 170 16.64 1.20 9.48
CA ALA A 170 15.66 0.13 9.70
C ALA A 170 14.35 0.23 8.89
N TYR A 171 13.98 1.39 8.34
CA TYR A 171 12.74 1.56 7.58
C TYR A 171 12.58 0.61 6.40
N PRO A 172 13.58 0.43 5.49
CA PRO A 172 13.41 -0.48 4.37
C PRO A 172 13.21 -1.93 4.82
N ARG A 173 13.92 -2.37 5.85
CA ARG A 173 13.77 -3.70 6.43
C ARG A 173 12.38 -3.92 6.99
N ILE A 174 11.90 -2.98 7.81
CA ILE A 174 10.56 -3.03 8.41
C ILE A 174 9.50 -2.99 7.32
N GLN A 175 9.66 -2.14 6.31
CA GLN A 175 8.72 -2.07 5.20
C GLN A 175 8.58 -3.41 4.46
N MET A 176 9.68 -4.13 4.20
CA MET A 176 9.62 -5.44 3.55
C MET A 176 8.96 -6.51 4.43
N ILE A 177 9.19 -6.46 5.75
CA ILE A 177 8.52 -7.36 6.69
C ILE A 177 7.01 -7.06 6.73
N VAL A 178 6.63 -5.78 6.81
CA VAL A 178 5.22 -5.35 6.76
C VAL A 178 4.58 -5.77 5.43
N ASN A 179 5.27 -5.56 4.31
CA ASN A 179 4.79 -6.01 3.01
C ASN A 179 4.53 -7.52 3.02
N MET A 180 5.46 -8.33 3.52
CA MET A 180 5.29 -9.78 3.60
C MET A 180 4.09 -10.16 4.47
N LEU A 181 3.90 -9.54 5.63
CA LEU A 181 2.83 -9.87 6.58
C LEU A 181 1.46 -9.35 6.16
N TYR A 182 1.40 -8.28 5.39
CA TYR A 182 0.16 -7.65 4.95
C TYR A 182 -0.16 -7.94 3.48
N PHE A 183 0.79 -7.74 2.55
CA PHE A 183 0.51 -7.88 1.12
C PHE A 183 0.31 -9.35 0.71
N VAL A 184 1.05 -10.29 1.29
CA VAL A 184 0.89 -11.71 0.95
C VAL A 184 -0.52 -12.22 1.30
N PRO A 185 -1.06 -12.04 2.52
CA PRO A 185 -2.45 -12.36 2.80
C PRO A 185 -3.43 -11.63 1.88
N TYR A 186 -3.21 -10.35 1.60
CA TYR A 186 -4.03 -9.59 0.68
C TYR A 186 -4.06 -10.22 -0.73
N TYR A 187 -2.91 -10.61 -1.28
CA TYR A 187 -2.84 -11.24 -2.60
C TYR A 187 -3.60 -12.55 -2.66
N VAL A 188 -3.46 -13.39 -1.63
CA VAL A 188 -4.21 -14.66 -1.53
C VAL A 188 -5.72 -14.42 -1.46
N ILE A 189 -6.15 -13.48 -0.64
CA ILE A 189 -7.56 -13.10 -0.48
C ILE A 189 -8.11 -12.51 -1.79
N THR A 190 -7.35 -11.69 -2.49
CA THR A 190 -7.78 -11.11 -3.77
C THR A 190 -7.86 -12.17 -4.87
N LEU A 191 -6.91 -13.11 -4.92
CA LEU A 191 -7.00 -14.27 -5.80
C LEU A 191 -8.28 -15.08 -5.55
N TYR A 192 -8.59 -15.34 -4.28
CA TYR A 192 -9.85 -15.99 -3.92
C TYR A 192 -11.06 -15.19 -4.44
N GLY A 193 -11.09 -13.88 -4.25
CA GLY A 193 -12.18 -13.01 -4.71
C GLY A 193 -12.30 -12.90 -6.22
N LEU A 194 -11.21 -13.09 -6.99
CA LEU A 194 -11.28 -13.18 -8.46
C LEU A 194 -11.88 -14.48 -8.95
N VAL A 195 -11.82 -15.56 -8.16
CA VAL A 195 -12.37 -16.88 -8.50
C VAL A 195 -13.80 -17.03 -8.00
N VAL A 196 -14.07 -16.58 -6.77
CA VAL A 196 -15.35 -16.78 -6.09
C VAL A 196 -16.24 -15.54 -6.25
N PRO A 197 -17.41 -15.66 -6.90
CA PRO A 197 -18.32 -14.54 -7.08
C PRO A 197 -19.02 -14.14 -5.76
N GLY A 198 -19.52 -12.91 -5.68
CA GLY A 198 -20.30 -12.42 -4.55
C GLY A 198 -19.49 -11.91 -3.36
N CYS A 199 -18.19 -11.68 -3.53
CA CYS A 199 -17.31 -11.11 -2.53
C CYS A 199 -17.36 -9.58 -2.56
N GLU A 200 -18.44 -8.94 -2.07
CA GLU A 200 -18.71 -7.50 -2.16
C GLU A 200 -17.62 -6.60 -1.54
N TRP A 201 -16.84 -7.14 -0.63
CA TRP A 201 -15.78 -6.41 0.09
C TRP A 201 -14.44 -6.36 -0.67
N ILE A 202 -14.25 -7.18 -1.71
CA ILE A 202 -12.99 -7.22 -2.48
C ILE A 202 -12.66 -5.89 -3.18
N PRO A 203 -13.58 -5.20 -3.89
CA PRO A 203 -13.27 -3.92 -4.50
C PRO A 203 -12.83 -2.85 -3.49
N ASP A 204 -13.43 -2.80 -2.30
CA ASP A 204 -13.03 -1.87 -1.25
C ASP A 204 -11.67 -2.25 -0.66
N LEU A 205 -11.40 -3.54 -0.44
CA LEU A 205 -10.11 -4.02 0.01
C LEU A 205 -8.98 -3.71 -0.99
N THR A 206 -9.24 -3.87 -2.30
CA THR A 206 -8.25 -3.55 -3.33
C THR A 206 -7.97 -2.05 -3.39
N LEU A 207 -8.94 -1.21 -3.09
CA LEU A 207 -8.76 0.23 -3.04
C LEU A 207 -7.88 0.65 -1.85
N ILE A 208 -8.10 0.07 -0.67
CA ILE A 208 -7.23 0.25 0.50
C ILE A 208 -5.80 -0.20 0.17
N HIS A 209 -5.66 -1.37 -0.44
CA HIS A 209 -4.34 -1.88 -0.82
C HIS A 209 -3.65 -0.99 -1.88
N ALA A 210 -4.38 -0.48 -2.85
CA ALA A 210 -3.84 0.43 -3.85
C ALA A 210 -3.22 1.69 -3.20
N GLY A 211 -3.91 2.28 -2.22
CA GLY A 211 -3.38 3.37 -1.42
C GLY A 211 -2.13 2.98 -0.62
N ALA A 212 -2.17 1.82 0.05
CA ALA A 212 -1.04 1.30 0.83
C ALA A 212 0.21 1.07 -0.04
N VAL A 213 0.06 0.40 -1.18
CA VAL A 213 1.19 0.10 -2.06
C VAL A 213 1.72 1.36 -2.77
N ALA A 214 0.87 2.31 -3.10
CA ALA A 214 1.31 3.58 -3.70
C ALA A 214 2.24 4.35 -2.74
N GLN A 215 1.85 4.49 -1.48
CA GLN A 215 2.67 5.13 -0.45
C GLN A 215 3.96 4.34 -0.20
N ALA A 216 3.87 3.02 -0.06
CA ALA A 216 5.02 2.15 0.18
C ALA A 216 6.05 2.25 -0.94
N GLN A 217 5.63 2.17 -2.20
CA GLN A 217 6.52 2.23 -3.35
C GLN A 217 7.10 3.63 -3.55
N PHE A 218 6.31 4.69 -3.36
CA PHE A 218 6.82 6.05 -3.38
C PHE A 218 7.94 6.26 -2.36
N SER A 219 7.71 5.84 -1.11
CA SER A 219 8.72 5.96 -0.06
C SER A 219 9.96 5.10 -0.33
N HIS A 220 9.77 3.85 -0.79
CA HIS A 220 10.86 2.92 -1.06
C HIS A 220 11.72 3.38 -2.23
N ILE A 221 11.11 3.69 -3.37
CA ILE A 221 11.82 4.17 -4.57
C ILE A 221 12.54 5.48 -4.25
N GLY A 222 11.81 6.43 -3.67
CA GLY A 222 12.37 7.73 -3.34
C GLY A 222 13.55 7.64 -2.38
N ALA A 223 13.41 6.92 -1.27
CA ALA A 223 14.48 6.77 -0.29
C ALA A 223 15.70 6.00 -0.82
N SER A 224 15.49 4.99 -1.67
CA SER A 224 16.58 4.22 -2.30
C SER A 224 17.48 5.07 -3.20
N LEU A 225 16.95 6.16 -3.75
CA LEU A 225 17.66 7.07 -4.67
C LEU A 225 18.06 8.39 -4.01
N HIS A 226 17.55 8.69 -2.82
CA HIS A 226 17.71 9.98 -2.17
C HIS A 226 19.16 10.25 -1.73
N THR A 227 19.59 11.51 -1.81
CA THR A 227 20.95 11.94 -1.42
C THR A 227 21.28 11.74 0.05
N ARG A 228 20.27 11.64 0.93
CA ARG A 228 20.45 11.35 2.38
C ARG A 228 20.69 9.86 2.66
N THR A 229 20.35 8.97 1.76
CA THR A 229 20.77 7.57 1.85
C THR A 229 22.27 7.52 1.56
N PRO A 230 23.09 6.90 2.44
CA PRO A 230 24.53 6.79 2.21
C PRO A 230 24.82 6.12 0.87
N PHE A 231 25.88 6.55 0.21
CA PHE A 231 26.20 6.09 -1.16
C PHE A 231 26.28 4.55 -1.27
N SER A 232 26.82 3.90 -0.24
CA SER A 232 26.92 2.42 -0.17
C SER A 232 25.58 1.68 -0.13
N TYR A 233 24.50 2.38 0.22
CA TYR A 233 23.14 1.82 0.29
C TYR A 233 22.22 2.34 -0.82
N ARG A 234 22.71 3.19 -1.72
CA ARG A 234 21.93 3.62 -2.89
C ARG A 234 21.93 2.56 -3.96
N VAL A 235 20.88 2.54 -4.75
CA VAL A 235 20.79 1.67 -5.93
C VAL A 235 21.91 2.06 -6.91
N PRO A 236 22.74 1.10 -7.36
CA PRO A 236 23.79 1.36 -8.34
C PRO A 236 23.23 1.90 -9.67
N ALA A 237 23.99 2.79 -10.34
CA ALA A 237 23.53 3.44 -11.57
C ALA A 237 23.25 2.45 -12.71
N ASP A 238 24.00 1.37 -12.79
CA ASP A 238 23.86 0.32 -13.79
C ASP A 238 22.61 -0.54 -13.62
N THR A 239 22.11 -0.69 -12.39
CA THR A 239 20.87 -1.45 -12.07
C THR A 239 19.66 -0.56 -11.83
N GLN A 240 19.82 0.77 -11.83
CA GLN A 240 18.77 1.74 -11.50
C GLN A 240 17.54 1.62 -12.39
N LEU A 241 17.72 1.41 -13.71
CA LEU A 241 16.60 1.26 -14.63
C LEU A 241 15.77 0.01 -14.33
N LEU A 242 16.43 -1.12 -14.06
CA LEU A 242 15.76 -2.36 -13.68
C LEU A 242 15.01 -2.20 -12.34
N PHE A 243 15.68 -1.60 -11.36
CA PHE A 243 15.07 -1.28 -10.06
C PHE A 243 13.80 -0.44 -10.22
N LEU A 244 13.88 0.65 -10.98
CA LEU A 244 12.72 1.52 -11.23
C LEU A 244 11.60 0.77 -11.95
N THR A 245 11.92 0.04 -13.01
CA THR A 245 10.91 -0.71 -13.79
C THR A 245 10.16 -1.70 -12.91
N VAL A 246 10.87 -2.52 -12.13
CA VAL A 246 10.26 -3.53 -11.27
C VAL A 246 9.40 -2.87 -10.18
N ASN A 247 9.92 -1.85 -9.49
CA ASN A 247 9.20 -1.20 -8.40
C ASN A 247 8.03 -0.34 -8.88
N MET A 248 8.15 0.32 -10.05
CA MET A 248 7.02 1.03 -10.67
C MET A 248 5.93 0.07 -11.11
N PHE A 249 6.29 -1.06 -11.75
CA PHE A 249 5.33 -2.09 -12.11
C PHE A 249 4.60 -2.64 -10.87
N TYR A 250 5.35 -2.93 -9.80
CA TYR A 250 4.81 -3.40 -8.53
C TYR A 250 3.86 -2.37 -7.88
N GLY A 251 4.11 -1.08 -8.07
CA GLY A 251 3.27 0.00 -7.56
C GLY A 251 2.04 0.33 -8.43
N LEU A 252 2.18 0.26 -9.76
CA LEU A 252 1.13 0.70 -10.69
C LEU A 252 0.08 -0.37 -10.96
N VAL A 253 0.45 -1.65 -11.05
CA VAL A 253 -0.53 -2.71 -11.36
C VAL A 253 -1.65 -2.79 -10.32
N PRO A 254 -1.42 -2.65 -8.99
CA PRO A 254 -2.51 -2.58 -8.02
C PRO A 254 -3.47 -1.40 -8.22
N GLN A 255 -3.01 -0.28 -8.77
CA GLN A 255 -3.89 0.85 -9.11
C GLN A 255 -4.85 0.46 -10.22
N VAL A 256 -4.31 -0.17 -11.28
CA VAL A 256 -5.12 -0.64 -12.42
C VAL A 256 -6.07 -1.75 -12.00
N LEU A 257 -5.62 -2.68 -11.15
CA LEU A 257 -6.46 -3.73 -10.57
C LEU A 257 -7.63 -3.13 -9.78
N SER A 258 -7.35 -2.19 -8.88
CA SER A 258 -8.38 -1.54 -8.07
C SER A 258 -9.41 -0.82 -8.96
N TYR A 259 -8.95 -0.07 -9.95
CA TYR A 259 -9.83 0.59 -10.93
C TYR A 259 -10.69 -0.42 -11.71
N HIS A 260 -10.08 -1.53 -12.17
CA HIS A 260 -10.80 -2.58 -12.90
C HIS A 260 -11.90 -3.22 -12.06
N LEU A 261 -11.62 -3.57 -10.79
CA LEU A 261 -12.60 -4.19 -9.91
C LEU A 261 -13.72 -3.22 -9.49
N LEU A 262 -13.41 -1.94 -9.32
CA LEU A 262 -14.41 -0.90 -9.06
C LEU A 262 -15.32 -0.66 -10.26
N SER A 263 -14.79 -0.77 -11.48
CA SER A 263 -15.55 -0.62 -12.72
C SER A 263 -16.40 -1.85 -13.05
N ASN A 264 -15.99 -3.04 -12.61
CA ASN A 264 -16.65 -4.33 -12.91
C ASN A 264 -17.26 -4.98 -11.66
N ARG A 265 -18.01 -4.20 -10.87
CA ARG A 265 -18.55 -4.65 -9.58
C ARG A 265 -19.58 -5.78 -9.68
N ALA A 266 -20.23 -5.99 -10.84
CA ALA A 266 -21.28 -6.98 -11.02
C ALA A 266 -20.85 -8.38 -10.58
N PHE A 267 -19.61 -8.79 -10.82
CA PHE A 267 -19.08 -10.09 -10.39
C PHE A 267 -19.04 -10.26 -8.86
N PHE A 268 -18.79 -9.16 -8.14
CA PHE A 268 -18.57 -9.16 -6.68
C PHE A 268 -19.87 -8.97 -5.87
N LEU A 269 -20.97 -8.53 -6.50
CA LEU A 269 -22.24 -8.31 -5.79
C LEU A 269 -22.89 -9.63 -5.41
N LYS A 270 -23.55 -9.67 -4.25
CA LYS A 270 -24.36 -10.84 -3.84
C LYS A 270 -25.60 -10.94 -4.69
N ARG A 271 -25.97 -12.16 -5.06
CA ARG A 271 -27.27 -12.44 -5.67
C ARG A 271 -28.38 -12.14 -4.66
N LEU A 272 -29.32 -11.31 -5.03
CA LEU A 272 -30.52 -11.14 -4.25
C LEU A 272 -31.37 -12.45 -4.39
N PRO A 273 -31.93 -12.98 -3.29
CA PRO A 273 -32.87 -14.06 -3.40
C PRO A 273 -34.01 -13.65 -4.32
N PRO A 274 -34.54 -14.56 -5.16
CA PRO A 274 -35.71 -14.27 -5.97
C PRO A 274 -36.81 -13.76 -5.04
N LYS A 275 -37.47 -12.65 -5.41
CA LYS A 275 -38.66 -12.19 -4.71
C LYS A 275 -39.69 -13.33 -4.76
N THR A 276 -39.94 -14.00 -3.66
CA THR A 276 -41.11 -14.84 -3.48
C THR A 276 -42.30 -13.91 -3.49
N GLU A 277 -43.04 -13.90 -4.62
CA GLU A 277 -44.39 -13.29 -4.70
C GLU A 277 -45.35 -14.04 -3.81
#